data_4d3d6fffa5b41cb3c191e48f5f91ff16
#
_entry.id   4d3d6fffa5b41cb3c191e48f5f91ff16
#
_cell.length_a   1.000
_cell.length_b   1.000
_cell.length_c   1.000
_cell.angle_alpha   90.00
_cell.angle_beta   90.00
_cell.angle_gamma   90.00
#
_symmetry.space_group_name_H-M   'P 1'
#
loop_
_entity.id
_entity.type
_entity.pdbx_description
1 polymer ?
#
loop_
_entity_poly.entity_id
_entity_poly.type
_entity_poly.pdbx_seq_one_letter_code
_entity_poly.pdbx_strand_id
1 'polypeptide(L)'
;MSREVYVPNFIFESSWEVCNKVGGIYTVLSTRAKTLQDKLKDHIMFIGPDVWKEKENPLFEEDASLLKSWRDTAENENLHVRIGRWNVPGHPIAVLVDFQPYFAIKNDIYTRLWEDYGVDSLHAYGDYDEASMFSYAAGLVVESYYNHVLKGQCEHVVYQAHEWMTGLGALYIQKHVPEVATIFTTHATTIGRSIAGNHKPLYEYLFAYNGNQMAQELNVQSKHSIERETAHHVDCFTTVSEVTNRECAELLDKPADVVLMNGFEKDFVPSKAQFARKRREARRKLREVAGALLGTEFDDDVMIISTSGRYEFRNKGIDLYMEAMNRSLRNKDLTRKVLAFVQVPGWVCCPREDLKERLASGKACDTPLEWPLLTHWLHEMSHDQVIDYMKRYNMWNLPDDKVKVIFVPCYLDGADGIFNMHYYDLLIGMDLTVYASYYEPWGYTPLESVAFHVPCITTNLSGFGLWVNQLLGKDGELTDGVQVVRRTDYNSSEVADAIKDAVTAYAAFTPQEAEKIRHKAADISEHALWKHFIRYYYQAYDIALHKAKQRRGE
;
A
#
# COMPACT_ATOMS: atom_id res chain seq x y z
N MET A 1 28.24 30.07 -4.00
CA MET A 1 27.40 29.93 -5.21
C MET A 1 26.30 28.93 -4.87
N SER A 2 25.02 29.28 -5.06
CA SER A 2 23.93 28.30 -4.90
C SER A 2 24.10 27.23 -5.98
N ARG A 3 24.09 25.96 -5.58
CA ARG A 3 24.13 24.82 -6.49
C ARG A 3 22.91 24.94 -7.45
N GLU A 4 23.15 24.77 -8.75
CA GLU A 4 22.09 24.70 -9.73
C GLU A 4 21.18 23.51 -9.43
N VAL A 5 19.86 23.70 -9.47
CA VAL A 5 18.85 22.65 -9.26
C VAL A 5 18.42 22.12 -10.61
N TYR A 6 18.62 20.81 -10.83
CA TYR A 6 18.21 20.17 -12.06
C TYR A 6 16.78 19.62 -11.97
N VAL A 7 16.02 19.86 -13.02
CA VAL A 7 14.63 19.37 -13.15
C VAL A 7 14.56 18.47 -14.41
N PRO A 8 13.91 17.31 -14.33
CA PRO A 8 13.82 16.42 -15.49
C PRO A 8 13.03 17.05 -16.63
N ASN A 9 13.51 16.86 -17.86
CA ASN A 9 12.79 17.16 -19.09
C ASN A 9 11.91 15.98 -19.51
N PHE A 10 12.30 14.76 -19.16
CA PHE A 10 11.57 13.53 -19.43
C PHE A 10 11.75 12.53 -18.29
N ILE A 11 10.68 11.80 -17.94
CA ILE A 11 10.70 10.76 -16.91
C ILE A 11 10.15 9.45 -17.49
N PHE A 12 10.89 8.39 -17.30
CA PHE A 12 10.39 7.01 -17.40
C PHE A 12 10.16 6.45 -16.00
N GLU A 13 9.03 5.80 -15.79
CA GLU A 13 8.78 5.03 -14.56
C GLU A 13 8.39 3.60 -14.90
N SER A 14 9.05 2.62 -14.31
CA SER A 14 8.71 1.21 -14.48
C SER A 14 8.25 0.58 -13.19
N SER A 15 7.18 -0.20 -13.27
CA SER A 15 6.65 -1.00 -12.18
C SER A 15 5.83 -2.16 -12.72
N TRP A 16 5.87 -3.28 -12.00
CA TRP A 16 4.97 -4.40 -12.26
C TRP A 16 3.48 -4.01 -12.15
N GLU A 17 3.20 -2.93 -11.43
CA GLU A 17 1.83 -2.47 -11.16
C GLU A 17 1.35 -1.35 -12.11
N VAL A 18 2.08 -1.02 -13.15
CA VAL A 18 1.58 -0.11 -14.22
C VAL A 18 0.53 -0.84 -15.04
N CYS A 19 -0.67 -0.29 -15.12
CA CYS A 19 -1.84 -0.91 -15.75
C CYS A 19 -2.17 -2.32 -15.22
N ASN A 20 -1.68 -2.66 -14.03
CA ASN A 20 -1.82 -3.97 -13.40
C ASN A 20 -2.00 -3.79 -11.88
N LYS A 21 -3.22 -3.82 -11.39
CA LYS A 21 -3.52 -3.55 -9.98
C LYS A 21 -3.28 -4.79 -9.13
N VAL A 22 -2.16 -4.79 -8.38
CA VAL A 22 -1.77 -5.88 -7.48
C VAL A 22 -1.72 -5.42 -6.02
N GLY A 23 -1.13 -4.25 -5.74
CA GLY A 23 -0.89 -3.81 -4.37
C GLY A 23 -0.80 -2.30 -4.18
N GLY A 24 -0.06 -1.88 -3.16
CA GLY A 24 0.05 -0.47 -2.76
C GLY A 24 0.87 0.40 -3.71
N ILE A 25 1.76 -0.18 -4.51
CA ILE A 25 2.55 0.57 -5.50
C ILE A 25 1.64 1.12 -6.59
N TYR A 26 0.62 0.35 -7.00
CA TYR A 26 -0.43 0.86 -7.90
C TYR A 26 -1.02 2.17 -7.37
N THR A 27 -1.36 2.23 -6.08
CA THR A 27 -1.94 3.43 -5.46
C THR A 27 -0.96 4.60 -5.50
N VAL A 28 0.32 4.38 -5.20
CA VAL A 28 1.36 5.42 -5.28
C VAL A 28 1.44 6.00 -6.68
N LEU A 29 1.59 5.15 -7.70
CA LEU A 29 1.81 5.58 -9.08
C LEU A 29 0.55 6.21 -9.67
N SER A 30 -0.60 5.55 -9.54
CA SER A 30 -1.87 5.99 -10.15
C SER A 30 -2.37 7.31 -9.56
N THR A 31 -2.22 7.53 -8.25
CA THR A 31 -2.66 8.78 -7.62
C THR A 31 -1.68 9.92 -7.85
N ARG A 32 -0.37 9.63 -8.04
CA ARG A 32 0.64 10.64 -8.37
C ARG A 32 0.66 11.01 -9.86
N ALA A 33 0.20 10.12 -10.72
CA ALA A 33 0.28 10.29 -12.18
C ALA A 33 -0.24 11.65 -12.65
N LYS A 34 -1.39 12.09 -12.11
CA LYS A 34 -1.99 13.39 -12.46
C LYS A 34 -1.05 14.56 -12.12
N THR A 35 -0.45 14.55 -10.95
CA THR A 35 0.47 15.61 -10.49
C THR A 35 1.68 15.75 -11.42
N LEU A 36 2.23 14.64 -11.90
CA LEU A 36 3.33 14.62 -12.87
C LEU A 36 2.87 15.00 -14.27
N GLN A 37 1.74 14.44 -14.73
CA GLN A 37 1.17 14.72 -16.05
C GLN A 37 0.80 16.19 -16.22
N ASP A 38 0.22 16.83 -15.20
CA ASP A 38 -0.15 18.26 -15.24
C ASP A 38 1.09 19.15 -15.46
N LYS A 39 2.25 18.75 -14.92
CA LYS A 39 3.50 19.50 -15.01
C LYS A 39 4.33 19.14 -16.24
N LEU A 40 4.51 17.87 -16.54
CA LEU A 40 5.39 17.37 -17.59
C LEU A 40 4.66 17.09 -18.91
N LYS A 41 3.32 17.03 -18.89
CA LYS A 41 2.51 16.62 -20.03
C LYS A 41 2.95 15.23 -20.52
N ASP A 42 3.05 15.02 -21.81
CA ASP A 42 3.49 13.75 -22.40
C ASP A 42 5.03 13.53 -22.34
N HIS A 43 5.71 14.23 -21.44
CA HIS A 43 7.11 13.99 -21.12
C HIS A 43 7.27 13.06 -19.89
N ILE A 44 6.26 12.25 -19.61
CA ILE A 44 6.31 11.14 -18.68
C ILE A 44 5.74 9.90 -19.34
N MET A 45 6.44 8.77 -19.17
CA MET A 45 6.05 7.47 -19.71
C MET A 45 6.11 6.41 -18.61
N PHE A 46 4.99 5.75 -18.39
CA PHE A 46 4.93 4.59 -17.49
C PHE A 46 5.13 3.30 -18.29
N ILE A 47 5.96 2.39 -17.77
CA ILE A 47 6.28 1.12 -18.41
C ILE A 47 5.80 -0.01 -17.52
N GLY A 48 4.92 -0.85 -18.04
CA GLY A 48 4.34 -2.01 -17.36
C GLY A 48 4.48 -3.30 -18.14
N PRO A 49 4.25 -4.46 -17.48
CA PRO A 49 4.26 -5.75 -18.16
C PRO A 49 2.98 -5.95 -18.98
N ASP A 50 3.08 -6.50 -20.17
CA ASP A 50 1.93 -6.93 -20.94
C ASP A 50 1.45 -8.33 -20.50
N VAL A 51 0.75 -8.36 -19.36
CA VAL A 51 0.16 -9.59 -18.81
C VAL A 51 -1.27 -9.84 -19.29
N TRP A 52 -1.84 -8.93 -20.08
CA TRP A 52 -3.23 -8.96 -20.56
C TRP A 52 -3.35 -9.32 -22.05
N LYS A 53 -2.32 -9.81 -22.67
CA LYS A 53 -2.09 -9.98 -24.13
C LYS A 53 -3.33 -10.17 -24.99
N GLU A 54 -4.23 -11.07 -24.61
CA GLU A 54 -5.43 -11.45 -25.38
C GLU A 54 -6.74 -11.00 -24.71
N LYS A 55 -6.65 -10.22 -23.63
CA LYS A 55 -7.81 -9.76 -22.87
C LYS A 55 -7.86 -8.25 -22.85
N GLU A 56 -9.07 -7.72 -22.83
CA GLU A 56 -9.28 -6.29 -22.60
C GLU A 56 -8.79 -5.91 -21.19
N ASN A 57 -7.87 -4.93 -21.13
CA ASN A 57 -7.37 -4.40 -19.88
C ASN A 57 -8.16 -3.14 -19.51
N PRO A 58 -8.99 -3.15 -18.45
CA PRO A 58 -9.80 -1.99 -18.07
C PRO A 58 -8.98 -0.79 -17.62
N LEU A 59 -7.70 -0.99 -17.32
CA LEU A 59 -6.77 0.05 -16.88
C LEU A 59 -5.93 0.65 -18.01
N PHE A 60 -6.08 0.18 -19.24
CA PHE A 60 -5.28 0.59 -20.38
C PHE A 60 -6.13 0.84 -21.62
N GLU A 61 -6.01 2.03 -22.18
CA GLU A 61 -6.64 2.41 -23.45
C GLU A 61 -5.56 2.51 -24.52
N GLU A 62 -5.54 1.55 -25.45
CA GLU A 62 -4.57 1.52 -26.54
C GLU A 62 -4.83 2.66 -27.54
N ASP A 63 -3.78 3.40 -27.91
CA ASP A 63 -3.85 4.51 -28.84
C ASP A 63 -2.78 4.39 -29.94
N ALA A 64 -3.21 4.01 -31.12
CA ALA A 64 -2.34 3.84 -32.28
C ALA A 64 -1.73 5.16 -32.80
N SER A 65 -2.23 6.32 -32.38
CA SER A 65 -1.70 7.63 -32.78
C SER A 65 -0.49 8.06 -31.95
N LEU A 66 -0.33 7.51 -30.73
CA LEU A 66 0.75 7.85 -29.83
C LEU A 66 2.08 7.25 -30.29
N LEU A 67 3.15 8.04 -30.14
CA LEU A 67 4.54 7.63 -30.38
C LEU A 67 4.76 6.89 -31.72
N LYS A 68 4.00 7.27 -32.75
CA LYS A 68 3.95 6.55 -34.04
C LYS A 68 5.32 6.34 -34.67
N SER A 69 6.16 7.38 -34.69
CA SER A 69 7.51 7.28 -35.27
C SER A 69 8.42 6.29 -34.54
N TRP A 70 8.26 6.18 -33.20
CA TRP A 70 9.04 5.22 -32.40
C TRP A 70 8.46 3.81 -32.46
N ARG A 71 7.15 3.65 -32.62
CA ARG A 71 6.51 2.34 -32.74
C ARG A 71 7.13 1.48 -33.83
N ASP A 72 7.31 2.06 -35.01
CA ASP A 72 7.94 1.36 -36.15
C ASP A 72 9.39 0.98 -35.84
N THR A 73 10.11 1.81 -35.10
CA THR A 73 11.48 1.54 -34.66
C THR A 73 11.50 0.38 -33.64
N ALA A 74 10.62 0.40 -32.64
CA ALA A 74 10.51 -0.64 -31.64
C ALA A 74 10.22 -2.01 -32.28
N GLU A 75 9.32 -2.07 -33.26
CA GLU A 75 9.01 -3.28 -34.00
C GLU A 75 10.22 -3.81 -34.78
N ASN A 76 10.97 -2.93 -35.43
CA ASN A 76 12.22 -3.31 -36.14
C ASN A 76 13.33 -3.82 -35.18
N GLU A 77 13.30 -3.40 -33.93
CA GLU A 77 14.20 -3.87 -32.87
C GLU A 77 13.67 -5.13 -32.15
N ASN A 78 12.56 -5.70 -32.59
CA ASN A 78 11.84 -6.81 -31.97
C ASN A 78 11.39 -6.51 -30.53
N LEU A 79 11.12 -5.24 -30.23
CA LEU A 79 10.45 -4.82 -29.01
C LEU A 79 8.94 -4.87 -29.21
N HIS A 80 8.29 -5.89 -28.67
CA HIS A 80 6.85 -6.02 -28.77
C HIS A 80 6.18 -5.18 -27.68
N VAL A 81 5.63 -4.02 -28.08
CA VAL A 81 5.03 -3.06 -27.16
C VAL A 81 3.59 -2.71 -27.57
N ARG A 82 2.75 -2.51 -26.58
CA ARG A 82 1.44 -1.86 -26.73
C ARG A 82 1.54 -0.46 -26.15
N ILE A 83 1.12 0.55 -26.92
CA ILE A 83 1.23 1.97 -26.55
C ILE A 83 -0.16 2.55 -26.41
N GLY A 84 -0.39 3.28 -25.33
CA GLY A 84 -1.68 3.88 -25.05
C GLY A 84 -1.66 4.80 -23.84
N ARG A 85 -2.81 4.92 -23.21
CA ARG A 85 -3.00 5.73 -22.00
C ARG A 85 -3.38 4.84 -20.82
N TRP A 86 -2.79 5.12 -19.66
CA TRP A 86 -3.22 4.52 -18.41
C TRP A 86 -4.55 5.15 -17.97
N ASN A 87 -5.57 4.31 -17.75
CA ASN A 87 -6.91 4.76 -17.34
C ASN A 87 -6.98 5.13 -15.85
N VAL A 88 -6.21 6.15 -15.49
CA VAL A 88 -6.14 6.76 -14.15
C VAL A 88 -6.18 8.28 -14.29
N PRO A 89 -6.42 9.04 -13.21
CA PRO A 89 -6.40 10.50 -13.27
C PRO A 89 -5.11 11.04 -13.91
N GLY A 90 -5.25 11.92 -14.89
CA GLY A 90 -4.15 12.47 -15.69
C GLY A 90 -3.92 11.75 -17.02
N HIS A 91 -4.41 10.52 -17.19
CA HIS A 91 -4.28 9.73 -18.42
C HIS A 91 -2.87 9.75 -19.04
N PRO A 92 -1.82 9.42 -18.25
CA PRO A 92 -0.44 9.47 -18.74
C PRO A 92 -0.20 8.41 -19.80
N ILE A 93 0.85 8.62 -20.62
CA ILE A 93 1.31 7.62 -21.58
C ILE A 93 1.76 6.37 -20.82
N ALA A 94 1.30 5.21 -21.27
CA ALA A 94 1.74 3.90 -20.80
C ALA A 94 2.20 3.04 -21.98
N VAL A 95 3.31 2.33 -21.74
CA VAL A 95 3.87 1.33 -22.65
C VAL A 95 3.85 -0.01 -21.94
N LEU A 96 3.10 -0.97 -22.49
CA LEU A 96 3.08 -2.35 -21.99
C LEU A 96 4.01 -3.18 -22.86
N VAL A 97 5.01 -3.82 -22.25
CA VAL A 97 6.03 -4.58 -22.97
C VAL A 97 5.87 -6.08 -22.80
N ASP A 98 5.92 -6.81 -23.91
CA ASP A 98 6.02 -8.26 -23.89
C ASP A 98 7.44 -8.70 -23.51
N PHE A 99 7.55 -9.36 -22.39
CA PHE A 99 8.83 -9.82 -21.85
C PHE A 99 9.09 -11.33 -22.07
N GLN A 100 8.12 -12.06 -22.61
CA GLN A 100 8.24 -13.51 -22.82
C GLN A 100 9.40 -13.92 -23.74
N PRO A 101 9.70 -13.20 -24.83
CA PRO A 101 10.83 -13.57 -25.71
C PRO A 101 12.19 -13.64 -24.99
N TYR A 102 12.38 -12.86 -23.92
CA TYR A 102 13.67 -12.78 -23.22
C TYR A 102 13.97 -13.99 -22.33
N PHE A 103 12.98 -14.86 -22.07
CA PHE A 103 13.25 -16.14 -21.41
C PHE A 103 14.22 -17.03 -22.20
N ALA A 104 14.28 -16.89 -23.52
CA ALA A 104 15.21 -17.64 -24.37
C ALA A 104 16.71 -17.32 -24.10
N ILE A 105 16.97 -16.09 -23.61
CA ILE A 105 18.34 -15.61 -23.32
C ILE A 105 18.53 -15.30 -21.82
N LYS A 106 17.62 -15.80 -20.98
CA LYS A 106 17.61 -15.50 -19.54
C LYS A 106 18.96 -15.79 -18.86
N ASN A 107 19.56 -16.94 -19.17
CA ASN A 107 20.81 -17.32 -18.54
C ASN A 107 21.97 -16.39 -18.92
N ASP A 108 22.00 -15.91 -20.16
CA ASP A 108 23.01 -14.93 -20.61
C ASP A 108 22.83 -13.58 -19.90
N ILE A 109 21.56 -13.16 -19.69
CA ILE A 109 21.24 -11.96 -18.92
C ILE A 109 21.73 -12.11 -17.48
N TYR A 110 21.45 -13.23 -16.82
CA TYR A 110 21.87 -13.49 -15.43
C TYR A 110 23.39 -13.60 -15.29
N THR A 111 24.07 -14.21 -16.27
CA THR A 111 25.53 -14.26 -16.29
C THR A 111 26.13 -12.86 -16.33
N ARG A 112 25.62 -11.99 -17.18
CA ARG A 112 26.08 -10.59 -17.24
C ARG A 112 25.81 -9.82 -15.96
N LEU A 113 24.66 -10.03 -15.35
CA LEU A 113 24.35 -9.39 -14.05
C LEU A 113 25.31 -9.82 -12.95
N TRP A 114 25.69 -11.10 -12.95
CA TRP A 114 26.68 -11.60 -12.01
C TRP A 114 28.07 -11.00 -12.28
N GLU A 115 28.50 -11.00 -13.55
CA GLU A 115 29.81 -10.47 -13.96
C GLU A 115 29.92 -8.96 -13.69
N ASP A 116 28.88 -8.21 -13.95
CA ASP A 116 28.88 -6.74 -13.85
C ASP A 116 28.62 -6.23 -12.42
N TYR A 117 27.75 -6.89 -11.66
CA TYR A 117 27.23 -6.39 -10.39
C TYR A 117 27.25 -7.40 -9.24
N GLY A 118 27.60 -8.65 -9.49
CA GLY A 118 27.57 -9.70 -8.47
C GLY A 118 26.16 -10.12 -8.05
N VAL A 119 25.14 -9.89 -8.88
CA VAL A 119 23.75 -10.27 -8.58
C VAL A 119 23.57 -11.78 -8.68
N ASP A 120 23.22 -12.40 -7.55
CA ASP A 120 22.94 -13.83 -7.46
C ASP A 120 21.54 -14.15 -8.00
N SER A 121 21.47 -14.75 -9.18
CA SER A 121 20.23 -15.29 -9.75
C SER A 121 20.16 -16.82 -9.74
N LEU A 122 21.15 -17.52 -9.15
CA LEU A 122 21.17 -18.99 -9.08
C LEU A 122 20.14 -19.56 -8.11
N HIS A 123 19.77 -18.78 -7.10
CA HIS A 123 18.76 -19.15 -6.10
C HIS A 123 17.36 -18.60 -6.45
N ALA A 124 17.14 -18.28 -7.73
CA ALA A 124 15.86 -17.75 -8.19
C ALA A 124 14.76 -18.82 -8.13
N TYR A 125 13.59 -18.40 -7.66
CA TYR A 125 12.37 -19.20 -7.67
C TYR A 125 11.12 -18.29 -7.68
N GLY A 126 9.96 -18.89 -7.92
CA GLY A 126 8.67 -18.19 -7.93
C GLY A 126 8.62 -17.14 -9.05
N ASP A 127 8.30 -15.92 -8.67
CA ASP A 127 8.09 -14.78 -9.57
C ASP A 127 9.38 -14.04 -9.99
N TYR A 128 10.56 -14.49 -9.57
CA TYR A 128 11.82 -13.81 -9.85
C TYR A 128 12.12 -13.70 -11.36
N ASP A 129 11.94 -14.81 -12.10
CA ASP A 129 12.25 -14.86 -13.53
C ASP A 129 11.34 -13.94 -14.35
N GLU A 130 10.03 -13.95 -14.07
CA GLU A 130 9.07 -13.08 -14.77
C GLU A 130 9.37 -11.60 -14.52
N ALA A 131 9.58 -11.23 -13.25
CA ALA A 131 9.91 -9.87 -12.87
C ALA A 131 11.24 -9.41 -13.52
N SER A 132 12.26 -10.26 -13.51
CA SER A 132 13.57 -9.98 -14.10
C SER A 132 13.50 -9.79 -15.62
N MET A 133 12.77 -10.64 -16.32
CA MET A 133 12.60 -10.53 -17.79
C MET A 133 11.78 -9.29 -18.15
N PHE A 134 10.74 -8.96 -17.38
CA PHE A 134 10.04 -7.70 -17.54
C PHE A 134 10.96 -6.50 -17.32
N SER A 135 11.75 -6.52 -16.25
CA SER A 135 12.67 -5.44 -15.91
C SER A 135 13.72 -5.21 -17.02
N TYR A 136 14.24 -6.30 -17.59
CA TYR A 136 15.15 -6.24 -18.74
C TYR A 136 14.46 -5.61 -19.97
N ALA A 137 13.26 -6.07 -20.30
CA ALA A 137 12.46 -5.53 -21.40
C ALA A 137 12.16 -4.04 -21.22
N ALA A 138 11.84 -3.60 -20.00
CA ALA A 138 11.64 -2.19 -19.68
C ALA A 138 12.92 -1.37 -19.91
N GLY A 139 14.09 -1.91 -19.57
CA GLY A 139 15.39 -1.31 -19.88
C GLY A 139 15.59 -1.10 -21.38
N LEU A 140 15.27 -2.10 -22.21
CA LEU A 140 15.35 -2.01 -23.67
C LEU A 140 14.38 -0.96 -24.25
N VAL A 141 13.17 -0.85 -23.69
CA VAL A 141 12.21 0.20 -24.08
C VAL A 141 12.79 1.59 -23.86
N VAL A 142 13.40 1.82 -22.70
CA VAL A 142 14.02 3.11 -22.36
C VAL A 142 15.21 3.40 -23.28
N GLU A 143 16.09 2.42 -23.51
CA GLU A 143 17.25 2.55 -24.39
C GLU A 143 16.82 2.91 -25.82
N SER A 144 15.86 2.16 -26.38
CA SER A 144 15.33 2.44 -27.73
C SER A 144 14.71 3.82 -27.82
N TYR A 145 13.81 4.16 -26.90
CA TYR A 145 13.14 5.46 -26.93
C TYR A 145 14.12 6.62 -26.71
N TYR A 146 15.06 6.48 -25.79
CA TYR A 146 16.09 7.49 -25.57
C TYR A 146 16.93 7.72 -26.83
N ASN A 147 17.49 6.66 -27.41
CA ASN A 147 18.40 6.78 -28.56
C ASN A 147 17.72 7.34 -29.81
N HIS A 148 16.46 7.00 -30.06
CA HIS A 148 15.75 7.39 -31.28
C HIS A 148 14.92 8.67 -31.16
N VAL A 149 14.52 9.05 -29.92
CA VAL A 149 13.60 10.17 -29.73
C VAL A 149 14.19 11.28 -28.87
N LEU A 150 14.84 10.94 -27.75
CA LEU A 150 15.24 11.95 -26.76
C LEU A 150 16.67 12.43 -26.90
N LYS A 151 17.55 11.62 -27.45
CA LYS A 151 18.98 11.93 -27.57
C LYS A 151 19.21 13.21 -28.38
N GLY A 152 19.88 14.18 -27.78
CA GLY A 152 20.10 15.50 -28.36
C GLY A 152 18.91 16.47 -28.28
N GLN A 153 17.75 16.04 -27.76
CA GLN A 153 16.57 16.87 -27.56
C GLN A 153 16.26 17.11 -26.07
N CYS A 154 16.56 16.12 -25.21
CA CYS A 154 16.36 16.21 -23.78
C CYS A 154 17.69 15.99 -23.06
N GLU A 155 18.10 16.96 -22.24
CA GLU A 155 19.34 16.88 -21.45
C GLU A 155 19.14 16.14 -20.12
N HIS A 156 18.00 16.36 -19.47
CA HIS A 156 17.69 15.85 -18.14
C HIS A 156 16.64 14.75 -18.21
N VAL A 157 17.07 13.53 -18.44
CA VAL A 157 16.20 12.34 -18.52
C VAL A 157 16.41 11.46 -17.28
N VAL A 158 15.32 11.05 -16.66
CA VAL A 158 15.30 10.21 -15.46
C VAL A 158 14.57 8.91 -15.75
N TYR A 159 15.12 7.80 -15.28
CA TYR A 159 14.44 6.51 -15.19
C TYR A 159 14.27 6.12 -13.71
N GLN A 160 13.02 5.96 -13.27
CA GLN A 160 12.68 5.53 -11.91
C GLN A 160 12.12 4.11 -11.93
N ALA A 161 12.81 3.21 -11.23
CA ALA A 161 12.44 1.81 -11.05
C ALA A 161 11.82 1.59 -9.66
N HIS A 162 10.72 0.83 -9.60
CA HIS A 162 10.00 0.57 -8.35
C HIS A 162 10.10 -0.91 -7.96
N GLU A 163 10.63 -1.17 -6.78
CA GLU A 163 10.83 -2.49 -6.17
C GLU A 163 11.93 -3.33 -6.84
N TRP A 164 12.37 -4.39 -6.15
CA TRP A 164 13.34 -5.36 -6.67
C TRP A 164 12.97 -5.89 -8.05
N MET A 165 11.67 -5.96 -8.34
CA MET A 165 11.11 -6.44 -9.60
C MET A 165 11.55 -5.62 -10.83
N THR A 166 12.02 -4.41 -10.63
CA THR A 166 12.48 -3.51 -11.70
C THR A 166 13.95 -3.12 -11.57
N GLY A 167 14.66 -3.72 -10.63
CA GLY A 167 16.06 -3.41 -10.36
C GLY A 167 16.99 -3.71 -11.52
N LEU A 168 16.79 -4.84 -12.23
CA LEU A 168 17.59 -5.21 -13.37
C LEU A 168 17.58 -4.14 -14.47
N GLY A 169 16.41 -3.57 -14.77
CA GLY A 169 16.29 -2.50 -15.76
C GLY A 169 17.06 -1.24 -15.36
N ALA A 170 17.09 -0.90 -14.06
CA ALA A 170 17.87 0.23 -13.56
C ALA A 170 19.38 0.00 -13.75
N LEU A 171 19.87 -1.20 -13.43
CA LEU A 171 21.27 -1.57 -13.65
C LEU A 171 21.63 -1.60 -15.14
N TYR A 172 20.73 -2.12 -15.97
CA TYR A 172 20.89 -2.13 -17.43
C TYR A 172 21.04 -0.70 -17.98
N ILE A 173 20.12 0.20 -17.64
CA ILE A 173 20.13 1.59 -18.10
C ILE A 173 21.41 2.29 -17.66
N GLN A 174 21.82 2.14 -16.42
CA GLN A 174 23.02 2.77 -15.91
C GLN A 174 24.27 2.41 -16.73
N LYS A 175 24.35 1.17 -17.21
CA LYS A 175 25.48 0.69 -18.02
C LYS A 175 25.36 1.07 -19.49
N HIS A 176 24.18 0.91 -20.10
CA HIS A 176 23.99 1.01 -21.56
C HIS A 176 23.52 2.39 -22.02
N VAL A 177 22.87 3.17 -21.13
CA VAL A 177 22.38 4.52 -21.43
C VAL A 177 22.82 5.50 -20.34
N PRO A 178 24.14 5.73 -20.20
CA PRO A 178 24.70 6.49 -19.08
C PRO A 178 24.21 7.94 -18.99
N GLU A 179 23.60 8.47 -20.02
CA GLU A 179 22.99 9.80 -20.06
C GLU A 179 21.69 9.87 -19.27
N VAL A 180 21.00 8.74 -19.09
CA VAL A 180 19.78 8.66 -18.29
C VAL A 180 20.13 8.48 -16.82
N ALA A 181 19.65 9.37 -15.96
CA ALA A 181 19.82 9.29 -14.52
C ALA A 181 18.89 8.20 -13.96
N THR A 182 19.41 7.36 -13.07
CA THR A 182 18.69 6.23 -12.52
C THR A 182 18.26 6.45 -11.07
N ILE A 183 17.00 6.14 -10.78
CA ILE A 183 16.44 6.14 -9.42
C ILE A 183 15.85 4.76 -9.14
N PHE A 184 16.13 4.24 -7.97
CA PHE A 184 15.52 3.01 -7.48
C PHE A 184 14.75 3.28 -6.19
N THR A 185 13.47 2.90 -6.16
CA THR A 185 12.60 3.06 -5.00
C THR A 185 12.22 1.69 -4.45
N THR A 186 12.71 1.35 -3.25
CA THR A 186 12.23 0.18 -2.53
C THR A 186 11.06 0.57 -1.63
N HIS A 187 9.92 -0.12 -1.77
CA HIS A 187 8.71 0.15 -0.98
C HIS A 187 8.64 -0.69 0.29
N ALA A 188 9.36 -1.80 0.32
CA ALA A 188 9.60 -2.64 1.48
C ALA A 188 10.85 -3.48 1.21
N THR A 189 11.76 -3.60 2.15
CA THR A 189 12.91 -4.48 1.96
C THR A 189 12.47 -5.94 1.89
N THR A 190 13.03 -6.71 0.96
CA THR A 190 12.74 -8.15 0.83
C THR A 190 13.04 -8.87 2.15
N ILE A 191 14.17 -8.56 2.78
CA ILE A 191 14.57 -9.19 4.03
C ILE A 191 13.68 -8.76 5.20
N GLY A 192 13.40 -7.48 5.36
CA GLY A 192 12.54 -6.98 6.44
C GLY A 192 11.14 -7.61 6.39
N ARG A 193 10.55 -7.65 5.18
CA ARG A 193 9.28 -8.32 4.95
C ARG A 193 9.34 -9.82 5.29
N SER A 194 10.43 -10.49 4.92
CA SER A 194 10.60 -11.93 5.17
C SER A 194 10.82 -12.24 6.65
N ILE A 195 11.60 -11.43 7.37
CA ILE A 195 11.78 -11.57 8.83
C ILE A 195 10.43 -11.42 9.54
N ALA A 196 9.70 -10.34 9.24
CA ALA A 196 8.38 -10.09 9.83
C ALA A 196 7.35 -11.16 9.46
N GLY A 197 7.35 -11.62 8.20
CA GLY A 197 6.44 -12.66 7.70
C GLY A 197 6.70 -14.04 8.32
N ASN A 198 7.94 -14.32 8.72
CA ASN A 198 8.32 -15.55 9.44
C ASN A 198 8.25 -15.41 10.97
N HIS A 199 7.57 -14.40 11.47
CA HIS A 199 7.36 -14.16 12.90
C HIS A 199 8.65 -13.98 13.72
N LYS A 200 9.77 -13.65 13.07
CA LYS A 200 11.01 -13.32 13.75
C LYS A 200 10.98 -11.86 14.23
N PRO A 201 11.62 -11.52 15.37
CA PRO A 201 11.73 -10.13 15.82
C PRO A 201 12.59 -9.34 14.83
N LEU A 202 12.03 -8.28 14.26
CA LEU A 202 12.72 -7.47 13.27
C LEU A 202 13.42 -6.27 13.89
N TYR A 203 12.69 -5.50 14.69
CA TYR A 203 13.13 -4.15 15.06
C TYR A 203 14.11 -4.11 16.23
N GLU A 204 13.92 -4.99 17.22
CA GLU A 204 14.80 -5.07 18.39
C GLU A 204 16.21 -5.52 18.02
N TYR A 205 16.34 -6.36 16.99
CA TYR A 205 17.60 -6.93 16.53
C TYR A 205 18.04 -6.43 15.16
N LEU A 206 17.41 -5.40 14.63
CA LEU A 206 17.69 -4.89 13.28
C LEU A 206 19.17 -4.60 13.07
N PHE A 207 19.82 -3.95 14.04
CA PHE A 207 21.25 -3.61 14.03
C PHE A 207 22.19 -4.82 14.07
N ALA A 208 21.70 -5.99 14.46
CA ALA A 208 22.49 -7.22 14.58
C ALA A 208 22.31 -8.19 13.41
N TYR A 209 21.30 -7.96 12.56
CA TYR A 209 21.08 -8.80 11.38
C TYR A 209 22.08 -8.48 10.28
N ASN A 210 22.60 -9.55 9.66
CA ASN A 210 23.33 -9.45 8.40
C ASN A 210 22.36 -9.78 7.25
N GLY A 211 22.16 -8.85 6.31
CA GLY A 211 21.19 -9.00 5.23
C GLY A 211 21.43 -10.24 4.36
N ASN A 212 22.69 -10.51 3.97
CA ASN A 212 23.03 -11.66 3.15
C ASN A 212 22.81 -13.00 3.89
N GLN A 213 23.18 -13.06 5.18
CA GLN A 213 22.93 -14.25 6.00
C GLN A 213 21.42 -14.51 6.16
N MET A 214 20.66 -13.46 6.44
CA MET A 214 19.20 -13.57 6.57
C MET A 214 18.54 -13.96 5.24
N ALA A 215 19.06 -13.48 4.10
CA ALA A 215 18.59 -13.87 2.78
C ALA A 215 18.74 -15.38 2.54
N GLN A 216 19.89 -15.96 2.97
CA GLN A 216 20.12 -17.41 2.90
C GLN A 216 19.18 -18.17 3.83
N GLU A 217 19.07 -17.73 5.09
CA GLU A 217 18.20 -18.37 6.08
C GLU A 217 16.72 -18.39 5.67
N LEU A 218 16.25 -17.30 5.05
CA LEU A 218 14.86 -17.13 4.65
C LEU A 218 14.60 -17.52 3.18
N ASN A 219 15.62 -18.02 2.48
CA ASN A 219 15.55 -18.45 1.09
C ASN A 219 15.04 -17.35 0.14
N VAL A 220 15.63 -16.15 0.23
CA VAL A 220 15.30 -14.99 -0.63
C VAL A 220 16.56 -14.34 -1.23
N GLN A 221 17.62 -15.13 -1.44
CA GLN A 221 18.93 -14.64 -1.87
C GLN A 221 18.87 -13.82 -3.15
N SER A 222 18.23 -14.33 -4.20
CA SER A 222 18.19 -13.65 -5.50
C SER A 222 17.43 -12.33 -5.43
N LYS A 223 16.28 -12.30 -4.76
CA LYS A 223 15.50 -11.07 -4.57
C LYS A 223 16.26 -10.03 -3.74
N HIS A 224 16.90 -10.46 -2.68
CA HIS A 224 17.74 -9.60 -1.86
C HIS A 224 18.96 -9.08 -2.64
N SER A 225 19.63 -9.96 -3.39
CA SER A 225 20.81 -9.61 -4.16
C SER A 225 20.52 -8.52 -5.19
N ILE A 226 19.46 -8.68 -5.99
CA ILE A 226 19.10 -7.65 -6.99
C ILE A 226 18.67 -6.34 -6.31
N GLU A 227 17.93 -6.38 -5.19
CA GLU A 227 17.53 -5.20 -4.46
C GLU A 227 18.73 -4.45 -3.91
N ARG A 228 19.66 -5.16 -3.24
CA ARG A 228 20.86 -4.60 -2.65
C ARG A 228 21.79 -3.99 -3.70
N GLU A 229 22.12 -4.74 -4.74
CA GLU A 229 23.04 -4.26 -5.78
C GLU A 229 22.42 -3.08 -6.56
N THR A 230 21.12 -3.09 -6.82
CA THR A 230 20.46 -1.94 -7.43
C THR A 230 20.56 -0.70 -6.54
N ALA A 231 20.26 -0.83 -5.23
CA ALA A 231 20.37 0.28 -4.29
C ALA A 231 21.77 0.90 -4.23
N HIS A 232 22.82 0.08 -4.36
CA HIS A 232 24.21 0.53 -4.30
C HIS A 232 24.70 1.20 -5.59
N HIS A 233 24.15 0.84 -6.76
CA HIS A 233 24.67 1.29 -8.04
C HIS A 233 23.89 2.45 -8.68
N VAL A 234 22.59 2.62 -8.41
CA VAL A 234 21.80 3.71 -9.00
C VAL A 234 22.29 5.10 -8.58
N ASP A 235 21.96 6.10 -9.37
CA ASP A 235 22.33 7.49 -9.08
C ASP A 235 21.62 8.05 -7.85
N CYS A 236 20.38 7.60 -7.58
CA CYS A 236 19.66 7.96 -6.35
C CYS A 236 18.84 6.76 -5.84
N PHE A 237 19.16 6.32 -4.63
CA PHE A 237 18.39 5.30 -3.93
C PHE A 237 17.34 5.93 -3.03
N THR A 238 16.11 5.46 -3.07
CA THR A 238 14.98 6.02 -2.32
C THR A 238 14.13 4.94 -1.66
N THR A 239 13.42 5.32 -0.63
CA THR A 239 12.41 4.49 0.04
C THR A 239 11.24 5.34 0.52
N VAL A 240 10.20 4.72 1.08
CA VAL A 240 8.90 5.38 1.33
C VAL A 240 8.70 5.91 2.74
N SER A 241 9.55 5.53 3.70
CA SER A 241 9.43 5.97 5.08
C SER A 241 10.73 5.83 5.87
N GLU A 242 10.82 6.50 7.02
CA GLU A 242 11.96 6.34 7.93
C GLU A 242 12.02 4.94 8.57
N VAL A 243 10.88 4.25 8.73
CA VAL A 243 10.87 2.84 9.18
C VAL A 243 11.62 1.98 8.18
N THR A 244 11.24 2.07 6.91
CA THR A 244 11.91 1.30 5.83
C THR A 244 13.34 1.77 5.60
N ASN A 245 13.64 3.06 5.80
CA ASN A 245 15.00 3.59 5.66
C ASN A 245 15.98 2.96 6.68
N ARG A 246 15.52 2.71 7.90
CA ARG A 246 16.30 1.96 8.89
C ARG A 246 16.59 0.54 8.45
N GLU A 247 15.60 -0.13 7.86
CA GLU A 247 15.79 -1.47 7.27
C GLU A 247 16.79 -1.43 6.12
N CYS A 248 16.71 -0.43 5.23
CA CYS A 248 17.66 -0.25 4.15
C CYS A 248 19.10 -0.08 4.66
N ALA A 249 19.29 0.75 5.67
CA ALA A 249 20.61 1.00 6.27
C ALA A 249 21.25 -0.28 6.81
N GLU A 250 20.48 -1.11 7.54
CA GLU A 250 21.01 -2.30 8.22
C GLU A 250 21.00 -3.56 7.34
N LEU A 251 19.98 -3.75 6.51
CA LEU A 251 19.79 -4.98 5.74
C LEU A 251 20.33 -4.92 4.33
N LEU A 252 20.40 -3.72 3.72
CA LEU A 252 21.00 -3.49 2.41
C LEU A 252 22.38 -2.82 2.50
N ASP A 253 22.88 -2.51 3.70
CA ASP A 253 24.09 -1.73 3.94
C ASP A 253 24.07 -0.35 3.22
N LYS A 254 22.87 0.19 3.01
CA LYS A 254 22.70 1.43 2.24
C LYS A 254 21.44 2.18 2.70
N PRO A 255 21.58 3.29 3.42
CA PRO A 255 20.46 4.18 3.67
C PRO A 255 19.99 4.86 2.37
N ALA A 256 18.72 5.20 2.29
CA ALA A 256 18.18 5.94 1.17
C ALA A 256 18.76 7.36 1.09
N ASP A 257 19.02 7.85 -0.12
CA ASP A 257 19.42 9.24 -0.37
C ASP A 257 18.24 10.19 -0.10
N VAL A 258 17.00 9.77 -0.37
CA VAL A 258 15.77 10.52 -0.10
C VAL A 258 14.65 9.58 0.34
N VAL A 259 13.86 10.00 1.32
CA VAL A 259 12.61 9.32 1.71
C VAL A 259 11.45 9.95 0.95
N LEU A 260 10.77 9.13 0.12
CA LEU A 260 9.65 9.51 -0.74
C LEU A 260 8.33 9.08 -0.10
N MET A 261 7.78 9.87 0.78
CA MET A 261 6.51 9.56 1.44
C MET A 261 5.36 9.43 0.44
N ASN A 262 4.45 8.50 0.70
CA ASN A 262 3.33 8.20 -0.19
C ASN A 262 2.17 9.14 0.05
N GLY A 263 1.91 10.02 -0.89
CA GLY A 263 0.80 10.94 -0.88
C GLY A 263 -0.50 10.33 -1.41
N PHE A 264 -1.53 11.16 -1.47
CA PHE A 264 -2.81 10.80 -2.07
C PHE A 264 -3.48 12.03 -2.70
N GLU A 265 -4.59 11.81 -3.40
CA GLU A 265 -5.47 12.85 -3.93
C GLU A 265 -6.83 12.79 -3.24
N LYS A 266 -7.52 13.93 -3.16
CA LYS A 266 -8.81 14.03 -2.47
C LYS A 266 -10.03 13.66 -3.33
N ASP A 267 -9.85 13.39 -4.59
CA ASP A 267 -10.94 13.26 -5.56
C ASP A 267 -11.90 12.10 -5.21
N PHE A 268 -11.46 11.13 -4.41
CA PHE A 268 -12.27 10.02 -3.93
C PHE A 268 -13.02 10.30 -2.62
N VAL A 269 -12.70 11.40 -1.93
CA VAL A 269 -13.42 11.82 -0.70
C VAL A 269 -14.67 12.59 -1.09
N PRO A 270 -15.85 12.28 -0.53
CA PRO A 270 -17.07 12.99 -0.84
C PRO A 270 -16.97 14.48 -0.56
N SER A 271 -17.60 15.29 -1.40
CA SER A 271 -17.68 16.73 -1.19
C SER A 271 -18.36 17.07 0.16
N LYS A 272 -18.04 18.23 0.72
CA LYS A 272 -18.63 18.71 2.00
C LYS A 272 -20.18 18.64 1.99
N ALA A 273 -20.80 18.93 0.86
CA ALA A 273 -22.27 18.87 0.71
C ALA A 273 -22.84 17.45 0.79
N GLN A 274 -22.07 16.43 0.39
CA GLN A 274 -22.50 15.03 0.37
C GLN A 274 -22.08 14.28 1.63
N PHE A 275 -21.07 14.77 2.36
CA PHE A 275 -20.40 14.04 3.43
C PHE A 275 -21.36 13.55 4.52
N ALA A 276 -22.17 14.45 5.08
CA ALA A 276 -23.10 14.10 6.16
C ALA A 276 -24.15 13.06 5.72
N ARG A 277 -24.65 13.15 4.47
CA ARG A 277 -25.59 12.18 3.92
C ARG A 277 -24.93 10.81 3.77
N LYS A 278 -23.76 10.75 3.12
CA LYS A 278 -23.02 9.48 2.93
C LYS A 278 -22.64 8.83 4.25
N ARG A 279 -22.25 9.62 5.25
CA ARG A 279 -21.97 9.09 6.58
C ARG A 279 -23.21 8.44 7.21
N ARG A 280 -24.38 9.09 7.14
CA ARG A 280 -25.64 8.51 7.66
C ARG A 280 -26.01 7.21 6.92
N GLU A 281 -25.86 7.18 5.60
CA GLU A 281 -26.12 5.99 4.78
C GLU A 281 -25.20 4.82 5.18
N ALA A 282 -23.91 5.07 5.34
CA ALA A 282 -22.93 4.10 5.79
C ALA A 282 -23.27 3.54 7.19
N ARG A 283 -23.51 4.42 8.17
CA ARG A 283 -23.85 4.01 9.53
C ARG A 283 -25.13 3.19 9.58
N ARG A 284 -26.15 3.60 8.83
CA ARG A 284 -27.39 2.85 8.73
C ARG A 284 -27.13 1.43 8.18
N LYS A 285 -26.36 1.30 7.10
CA LYS A 285 -26.03 0.00 6.49
C LYS A 285 -25.25 -0.91 7.43
N LEU A 286 -24.24 -0.36 8.11
CA LEU A 286 -23.44 -1.10 9.10
C LEU A 286 -24.29 -1.63 10.26
N ARG A 287 -25.20 -0.80 10.80
CA ARG A 287 -26.12 -1.20 11.88
C ARG A 287 -27.16 -2.22 11.39
N GLU A 288 -27.70 -2.04 10.20
CA GLU A 288 -28.66 -2.94 9.58
C GLU A 288 -28.07 -4.35 9.43
N VAL A 289 -26.85 -4.47 8.88
CA VAL A 289 -26.17 -5.76 8.72
C VAL A 289 -25.85 -6.36 10.10
N ALA A 290 -25.33 -5.59 11.03
CA ALA A 290 -25.06 -6.06 12.38
C ALA A 290 -26.34 -6.52 13.09
N GLY A 291 -27.41 -5.76 12.97
CA GLY A 291 -28.71 -6.09 13.56
C GLY A 291 -29.32 -7.38 13.01
N ALA A 292 -29.28 -7.54 11.69
CA ALA A 292 -29.76 -8.76 11.03
C ALA A 292 -28.93 -10.00 11.43
N LEU A 293 -27.61 -9.84 11.57
CA LEU A 293 -26.72 -10.92 12.00
C LEU A 293 -26.93 -11.32 13.47
N LEU A 294 -27.02 -10.31 14.35
CA LEU A 294 -27.01 -10.49 15.80
C LEU A 294 -28.40 -10.57 16.43
N GLY A 295 -29.46 -10.39 15.66
CA GLY A 295 -30.84 -10.44 16.16
C GLY A 295 -31.13 -9.34 17.19
N THR A 296 -30.67 -8.11 16.95
CA THR A 296 -30.91 -6.97 17.83
C THR A 296 -30.84 -5.66 17.05
N GLU A 297 -31.52 -4.65 17.53
CA GLU A 297 -31.39 -3.30 16.95
C GLU A 297 -30.28 -2.52 17.62
N PHE A 298 -29.63 -1.66 16.85
CA PHE A 298 -28.60 -0.73 17.31
C PHE A 298 -29.04 0.71 17.07
N ASP A 299 -29.01 1.50 18.11
CA ASP A 299 -29.33 2.92 18.06
C ASP A 299 -28.27 3.74 17.30
N ASP A 300 -28.59 4.99 16.99
CA ASP A 300 -27.68 5.91 16.29
C ASP A 300 -26.42 6.25 17.08
N ASP A 301 -26.46 6.11 18.40
CA ASP A 301 -25.35 6.39 19.30
C ASP A 301 -24.34 5.24 19.44
N VAL A 302 -24.64 4.05 18.88
CA VAL A 302 -23.68 2.95 18.88
C VAL A 302 -22.36 3.40 18.26
N MET A 303 -21.25 3.11 18.91
CA MET A 303 -19.92 3.39 18.39
C MET A 303 -19.53 2.34 17.35
N ILE A 304 -19.13 2.78 16.15
CA ILE A 304 -18.75 1.88 15.06
C ILE A 304 -17.26 2.03 14.79
N ILE A 305 -16.52 0.94 14.93
CA ILE A 305 -15.08 0.90 14.72
C ILE A 305 -14.68 -0.22 13.78
N SER A 306 -13.53 -0.11 13.15
CA SER A 306 -13.02 -1.17 12.28
C SER A 306 -11.51 -1.25 12.24
N THR A 307 -11.02 -2.41 11.81
CA THR A 307 -9.71 -2.61 11.20
C THR A 307 -9.90 -3.13 9.79
N SER A 308 -9.00 -2.76 8.87
CA SER A 308 -9.08 -3.17 7.46
C SER A 308 -7.69 -3.28 6.84
N GLY A 309 -7.62 -3.94 5.69
CA GLY A 309 -6.38 -4.14 4.94
C GLY A 309 -6.20 -5.57 4.46
N ARG A 310 -4.98 -5.96 4.11
CA ARG A 310 -4.66 -7.34 3.75
C ARG A 310 -4.76 -8.26 4.97
N TYR A 311 -5.12 -9.50 4.75
CA TYR A 311 -5.23 -10.49 5.80
C TYR A 311 -3.85 -11.01 6.23
N GLU A 312 -3.08 -10.15 6.86
CA GLU A 312 -1.80 -10.48 7.51
C GLU A 312 -1.98 -10.31 9.02
N PHE A 313 -2.43 -11.36 9.70
CA PHE A 313 -3.00 -11.32 11.05
C PHE A 313 -2.12 -10.59 12.07
N ARG A 314 -0.80 -10.88 12.11
CA ARG A 314 0.15 -10.19 12.99
C ARG A 314 0.69 -8.88 12.39
N ASN A 315 1.10 -8.91 11.12
CA ASN A 315 1.80 -7.78 10.51
C ASN A 315 0.88 -6.54 10.34
N LYS A 316 -0.41 -6.75 10.13
CA LYS A 316 -1.42 -5.68 10.10
C LYS A 316 -2.05 -5.38 11.45
N GLY A 317 -1.65 -6.08 12.52
CA GLY A 317 -2.14 -5.85 13.88
C GLY A 317 -3.57 -6.28 14.12
N ILE A 318 -4.10 -7.19 13.29
CA ILE A 318 -5.45 -7.76 13.48
C ILE A 318 -5.52 -8.51 14.81
N ASP A 319 -4.46 -9.22 15.17
CA ASP A 319 -4.29 -9.91 16.46
C ASP A 319 -4.47 -8.96 17.65
N LEU A 320 -3.86 -7.78 17.61
CA LEU A 320 -3.94 -6.81 18.70
C LEU A 320 -5.29 -6.08 18.72
N TYR A 321 -5.89 -5.84 17.55
CA TYR A 321 -7.26 -5.36 17.49
C TYR A 321 -8.22 -6.36 18.15
N MET A 322 -8.13 -7.65 17.80
CA MET A 322 -8.95 -8.69 18.38
C MET A 322 -8.73 -8.82 19.89
N GLU A 323 -7.48 -8.75 20.36
CA GLU A 323 -7.15 -8.79 21.78
C GLU A 323 -7.73 -7.58 22.54
N ALA A 324 -7.62 -6.37 21.98
CA ALA A 324 -8.22 -5.18 22.57
C ALA A 324 -9.74 -5.29 22.66
N MET A 325 -10.40 -5.84 21.62
CA MET A 325 -11.85 -6.07 21.62
C MET A 325 -12.23 -7.12 22.66
N ASN A 326 -11.48 -8.20 22.78
CA ASN A 326 -11.66 -9.23 23.80
C ASN A 326 -11.60 -8.62 25.22
N ARG A 327 -10.58 -7.81 25.51
CA ARG A 327 -10.46 -7.11 26.80
C ARG A 327 -11.59 -6.10 27.05
N SER A 328 -12.26 -5.64 25.99
CA SER A 328 -13.34 -4.66 26.05
C SER A 328 -14.75 -5.28 26.15
N LEU A 329 -14.92 -6.59 25.92
CA LEU A 329 -16.22 -7.26 25.87
C LEU A 329 -17.13 -6.91 27.06
N ARG A 330 -16.56 -6.90 28.26
CA ARG A 330 -17.26 -6.65 29.53
C ARG A 330 -16.71 -5.45 30.28
N ASN A 331 -16.05 -4.53 29.56
CA ASN A 331 -15.49 -3.34 30.16
C ASN A 331 -16.62 -2.42 30.70
N LYS A 332 -16.67 -2.27 32.03
CA LYS A 332 -17.71 -1.46 32.71
C LYS A 332 -17.59 0.03 32.40
N ASP A 333 -16.40 0.49 32.04
CA ASP A 333 -16.12 1.90 31.75
C ASP A 333 -16.56 2.32 30.33
N LEU A 334 -16.93 1.36 29.48
CA LEU A 334 -17.54 1.66 28.19
C LEU A 334 -18.93 2.27 28.38
N THR A 335 -19.10 3.53 27.98
CA THR A 335 -20.36 4.28 28.09
C THR A 335 -21.35 3.97 26.98
N ARG A 336 -20.86 3.45 25.83
CA ARG A 336 -21.67 3.08 24.67
C ARG A 336 -21.38 1.63 24.24
N LYS A 337 -22.35 0.99 23.58
CA LYS A 337 -22.10 -0.26 22.86
C LYS A 337 -21.19 0.00 21.67
N VAL A 338 -20.37 -0.99 21.30
CA VAL A 338 -19.41 -0.90 20.21
C VAL A 338 -19.69 -1.99 19.18
N LEU A 339 -19.82 -1.60 17.92
CA LEU A 339 -19.75 -2.50 16.77
C LEU A 339 -18.34 -2.45 16.21
N ALA A 340 -17.62 -3.57 16.29
CA ALA A 340 -16.23 -3.71 15.88
C ALA A 340 -16.14 -4.60 14.65
N PHE A 341 -15.81 -4.03 13.49
CA PHE A 341 -15.70 -4.77 12.24
C PHE A 341 -14.25 -5.15 11.95
N VAL A 342 -14.04 -6.38 11.47
CA VAL A 342 -12.78 -6.85 10.91
C VAL A 342 -12.99 -7.01 9.41
N GLN A 343 -12.54 -6.03 8.63
CA GLN A 343 -12.78 -5.92 7.18
C GLN A 343 -11.51 -6.30 6.42
N VAL A 344 -11.22 -7.60 6.38
CA VAL A 344 -10.05 -8.14 5.69
C VAL A 344 -10.44 -9.30 4.79
N PRO A 345 -10.05 -9.30 3.50
CA PRO A 345 -10.45 -10.37 2.58
C PRO A 345 -9.77 -11.67 2.96
N GLY A 346 -10.58 -12.63 3.41
CA GLY A 346 -10.17 -14.00 3.68
C GLY A 346 -10.36 -14.91 2.46
N TRP A 347 -10.24 -16.22 2.66
CA TRP A 347 -10.57 -17.20 1.64
C TRP A 347 -12.09 -17.40 1.58
N VAL A 348 -12.78 -16.36 1.08
CA VAL A 348 -14.23 -16.26 1.05
C VAL A 348 -14.83 -17.25 0.06
N CYS A 349 -15.88 -17.95 0.50
CA CYS A 349 -16.69 -18.85 -0.34
C CYS A 349 -17.84 -18.09 -1.00
N CYS A 350 -18.75 -17.56 -0.18
CA CYS A 350 -19.97 -16.90 -0.65
C CYS A 350 -20.59 -16.01 0.44
N PRO A 351 -21.41 -15.01 0.07
CA PRO A 351 -22.25 -14.30 1.03
C PRO A 351 -23.25 -15.26 1.68
N ARG A 352 -23.62 -15.00 2.93
CA ARG A 352 -24.57 -15.82 3.69
C ARG A 352 -26.00 -15.60 3.22
N GLU A 353 -26.65 -16.64 2.71
CA GLU A 353 -28.03 -16.54 2.24
C GLU A 353 -29.00 -16.25 3.39
N ASP A 354 -28.83 -16.85 4.58
CA ASP A 354 -29.65 -16.59 5.76
C ASP A 354 -29.60 -15.09 6.18
N LEU A 355 -28.43 -14.46 6.08
CA LEU A 355 -28.28 -13.04 6.34
C LEU A 355 -28.92 -12.19 5.25
N LYS A 356 -28.76 -12.56 3.98
CA LYS A 356 -29.40 -11.88 2.84
C LYS A 356 -30.93 -11.90 2.95
N GLU A 357 -31.50 -13.06 3.29
CA GLU A 357 -32.96 -13.21 3.49
C GLU A 357 -33.46 -12.31 4.62
N ARG A 358 -32.74 -12.22 5.74
CA ARG A 358 -33.09 -11.30 6.84
C ARG A 358 -33.05 -9.84 6.40
N LEU A 359 -31.99 -9.44 5.72
CA LEU A 359 -31.85 -8.07 5.21
C LEU A 359 -32.97 -7.73 4.20
N ALA A 360 -33.29 -8.66 3.30
CA ALA A 360 -34.36 -8.47 2.32
C ALA A 360 -35.75 -8.41 2.95
N SER A 361 -35.97 -9.10 4.08
CA SER A 361 -37.26 -9.10 4.76
C SER A 361 -37.63 -7.75 5.37
N GLY A 362 -36.63 -6.94 5.72
CA GLY A 362 -36.82 -5.66 6.43
C GLY A 362 -37.48 -5.78 7.79
N LYS A 363 -37.61 -6.99 8.34
CA LYS A 363 -38.25 -7.24 9.63
C LYS A 363 -37.23 -7.19 10.76
N ALA A 364 -37.62 -6.61 11.88
CA ALA A 364 -36.84 -6.70 13.12
C ALA A 364 -36.65 -8.18 13.50
N CYS A 365 -35.43 -8.53 13.87
CA CYS A 365 -35.06 -9.86 14.33
C CYS A 365 -34.64 -9.76 15.79
N ASP A 366 -35.10 -10.71 16.61
CA ASP A 366 -34.84 -10.78 18.06
C ASP A 366 -33.92 -11.94 18.46
N THR A 367 -33.47 -12.71 17.48
CA THR A 367 -32.58 -13.85 17.68
C THR A 367 -31.36 -13.77 16.74
N PRO A 368 -30.14 -14.04 17.23
CA PRO A 368 -28.98 -14.09 16.35
C PRO A 368 -29.08 -15.22 15.33
N LEU A 369 -28.37 -15.05 14.21
CA LEU A 369 -28.14 -16.17 13.28
C LEU A 369 -27.21 -17.19 13.94
N GLU A 370 -27.27 -18.42 13.46
CA GLU A 370 -26.23 -19.40 13.76
C GLU A 370 -24.88 -18.83 13.29
N TRP A 371 -23.82 -18.96 14.08
CA TRP A 371 -22.54 -18.29 13.81
C TRP A 371 -22.67 -16.76 13.68
N PRO A 372 -22.99 -16.05 14.76
CA PRO A 372 -23.18 -14.59 14.72
C PRO A 372 -21.85 -13.85 14.68
N LEU A 373 -20.87 -14.34 13.91
CA LEU A 373 -19.49 -13.89 13.90
C LEU A 373 -19.06 -13.26 12.58
N LEU A 374 -19.68 -13.66 11.46
CA LEU A 374 -19.21 -13.29 10.14
C LEU A 374 -20.35 -13.10 9.13
N THR A 375 -20.08 -12.32 8.10
CA THR A 375 -21.04 -11.94 7.05
C THR A 375 -21.01 -12.86 5.83
N HIS A 376 -19.90 -13.55 5.61
CA HIS A 376 -19.68 -14.44 4.45
C HIS A 376 -19.06 -15.74 4.93
N TRP A 377 -19.45 -16.85 4.28
CA TRP A 377 -18.82 -18.13 4.54
C TRP A 377 -17.42 -18.19 3.94
N LEU A 378 -16.51 -18.87 4.64
CA LEU A 378 -15.16 -19.17 4.18
C LEU A 378 -15.11 -20.59 3.61
N HIS A 379 -14.20 -20.84 2.66
CA HIS A 379 -13.91 -22.20 2.19
C HIS A 379 -13.38 -23.08 3.31
N GLU A 380 -12.66 -22.47 4.27
CA GLU A 380 -12.09 -23.17 5.42
C GLU A 380 -12.41 -22.43 6.73
N MET A 381 -13.44 -22.92 7.43
CA MET A 381 -13.93 -22.32 8.68
C MET A 381 -13.13 -22.78 9.91
N SER A 382 -12.40 -23.90 9.79
CA SER A 382 -11.72 -24.52 10.93
C SER A 382 -10.30 -24.00 11.17
N HIS A 383 -9.70 -23.31 10.21
CA HIS A 383 -8.32 -22.84 10.28
C HIS A 383 -8.17 -21.32 9.98
N ASP A 384 -9.26 -20.57 9.98
CA ASP A 384 -9.20 -19.11 9.84
C ASP A 384 -8.79 -18.46 11.17
N GLN A 385 -7.76 -17.61 11.14
CA GLN A 385 -7.15 -17.01 12.34
C GLN A 385 -8.11 -16.12 13.13
N VAL A 386 -8.99 -15.36 12.45
CA VAL A 386 -9.99 -14.50 13.13
C VAL A 386 -11.06 -15.37 13.79
N ILE A 387 -11.60 -16.36 13.06
CA ILE A 387 -12.60 -17.28 13.58
C ILE A 387 -12.04 -18.12 14.74
N ASP A 388 -10.82 -18.63 14.61
CA ASP A 388 -10.17 -19.40 15.69
C ASP A 388 -9.95 -18.53 16.93
N TYR A 389 -9.57 -17.27 16.75
CA TYR A 389 -9.43 -16.32 17.85
C TYR A 389 -10.77 -16.12 18.56
N MET A 390 -11.85 -15.83 17.82
CA MET A 390 -13.19 -15.61 18.37
C MET A 390 -13.68 -16.84 19.15
N LYS A 391 -13.49 -18.05 18.62
CA LYS A 391 -13.85 -19.30 19.29
C LYS A 391 -13.04 -19.50 20.57
N ARG A 392 -11.72 -19.35 20.49
CA ARG A 392 -10.79 -19.56 21.62
C ARG A 392 -11.13 -18.69 22.82
N TYR A 393 -11.49 -17.44 22.57
CA TYR A 393 -11.78 -16.45 23.61
C TYR A 393 -13.27 -16.25 23.88
N ASN A 394 -14.12 -17.13 23.36
CA ASN A 394 -15.57 -17.12 23.57
C ASN A 394 -16.25 -15.80 23.16
N MET A 395 -15.81 -15.21 22.03
CA MET A 395 -16.31 -13.95 21.49
C MET A 395 -17.54 -14.19 20.58
N TRP A 396 -18.64 -14.73 21.14
CA TRP A 396 -19.84 -15.12 20.41
C TRP A 396 -20.89 -14.02 20.27
N ASN A 397 -20.53 -12.78 20.55
CA ASN A 397 -21.45 -11.63 20.50
C ASN A 397 -22.68 -11.83 21.39
N LEU A 398 -22.47 -12.32 22.60
CA LEU A 398 -23.54 -12.58 23.58
C LEU A 398 -24.30 -11.29 23.90
N PRO A 399 -25.60 -11.36 24.30
CA PRO A 399 -26.43 -10.17 24.53
C PRO A 399 -25.79 -9.15 25.49
N ASP A 400 -25.11 -9.60 26.54
CA ASP A 400 -24.48 -8.76 27.56
C ASP A 400 -23.10 -8.19 27.16
N ASP A 401 -22.50 -8.67 26.06
CA ASP A 401 -21.23 -8.14 25.57
C ASP A 401 -21.42 -6.70 25.08
N LYS A 402 -20.65 -5.77 25.63
CA LYS A 402 -20.66 -4.37 25.20
C LYS A 402 -20.04 -4.13 23.83
N VAL A 403 -19.13 -5.00 23.43
CA VAL A 403 -18.47 -4.97 22.12
C VAL A 403 -18.98 -6.16 21.30
N LYS A 404 -19.45 -5.90 20.11
CA LYS A 404 -19.85 -6.91 19.13
C LYS A 404 -18.81 -6.94 18.02
N VAL A 405 -18.17 -8.06 17.80
CA VAL A 405 -17.13 -8.22 16.77
C VAL A 405 -17.69 -8.97 15.58
N ILE A 406 -17.59 -8.35 14.40
CA ILE A 406 -18.13 -8.91 13.15
C ILE A 406 -17.01 -9.01 12.12
N PHE A 407 -16.75 -10.23 11.65
CA PHE A 407 -15.80 -10.50 10.59
C PHE A 407 -16.45 -10.33 9.22
N VAL A 408 -15.82 -9.51 8.37
CA VAL A 408 -16.24 -9.24 6.99
C VAL A 408 -15.11 -9.72 6.06
N PRO A 409 -15.08 -11.03 5.71
CA PRO A 409 -13.94 -11.65 5.02
C PRO A 409 -13.97 -11.48 3.50
N CYS A 410 -14.51 -10.40 2.98
CA CYS A 410 -14.64 -10.18 1.53
C CYS A 410 -14.06 -8.84 1.10
N TYR A 411 -13.80 -8.69 -0.20
CA TYR A 411 -13.58 -7.39 -0.80
C TYR A 411 -14.89 -6.61 -0.84
N LEU A 412 -14.86 -5.39 -0.35
CA LEU A 412 -16.00 -4.45 -0.39
C LEU A 412 -15.93 -3.65 -1.71
N ASP A 413 -16.34 -4.28 -2.78
CA ASP A 413 -16.28 -3.77 -4.16
C ASP A 413 -17.61 -3.20 -4.68
N GLY A 414 -18.63 -3.17 -3.83
CA GLY A 414 -19.99 -2.74 -4.17
C GLY A 414 -20.92 -3.88 -4.62
N ALA A 415 -20.42 -5.11 -4.76
CA ALA A 415 -21.16 -6.28 -5.23
C ALA A 415 -20.94 -7.52 -4.33
N ASP A 416 -20.56 -7.32 -3.07
CA ASP A 416 -20.23 -8.40 -2.13
C ASP A 416 -21.43 -9.28 -1.72
N GLY A 417 -22.65 -8.86 -2.01
CA GLY A 417 -23.88 -9.61 -1.72
C GLY A 417 -24.50 -9.35 -0.34
N ILE A 418 -23.83 -8.64 0.56
CA ILE A 418 -24.32 -8.27 1.90
C ILE A 418 -24.42 -6.76 2.05
N PHE A 419 -23.28 -6.06 2.01
CA PHE A 419 -23.26 -4.59 2.09
C PHE A 419 -23.62 -3.94 0.77
N ASN A 420 -23.12 -4.47 -0.33
CA ASN A 420 -23.25 -3.91 -1.68
C ASN A 420 -22.87 -2.42 -1.73
N MET A 421 -21.83 -2.07 -0.99
CA MET A 421 -21.22 -0.74 -0.91
C MET A 421 -19.72 -0.87 -1.02
N HIS A 422 -19.08 0.10 -1.68
CA HIS A 422 -17.62 0.14 -1.75
C HIS A 422 -17.00 0.42 -0.36
N TYR A 423 -15.77 -0.02 -0.16
CA TYR A 423 -15.04 0.17 1.10
C TYR A 423 -15.09 1.61 1.60
N TYR A 424 -14.84 2.59 0.75
CA TYR A 424 -14.87 4.01 1.13
C TYR A 424 -16.26 4.52 1.51
N ASP A 425 -17.31 3.97 0.90
CA ASP A 425 -18.69 4.32 1.24
C ASP A 425 -19.09 3.78 2.64
N LEU A 426 -18.40 2.74 3.13
CA LEU A 426 -18.57 2.23 4.49
C LEU A 426 -17.61 2.90 5.49
N LEU A 427 -16.36 3.17 5.08
CA LEU A 427 -15.34 3.81 5.92
C LEU A 427 -15.82 5.13 6.53
N ILE A 428 -16.49 5.96 5.75
CA ILE A 428 -17.02 7.25 6.19
C ILE A 428 -17.99 7.13 7.38
N GLY A 429 -18.59 5.95 7.59
CA GLY A 429 -19.51 5.64 8.69
C GLY A 429 -18.84 5.31 10.01
N MET A 430 -17.54 5.04 10.03
CA MET A 430 -16.80 4.68 11.24
C MET A 430 -16.63 5.88 12.18
N ASP A 431 -16.54 5.59 13.47
CA ASP A 431 -16.19 6.56 14.49
C ASP A 431 -14.70 6.58 14.77
N LEU A 432 -14.06 5.40 14.70
CA LEU A 432 -12.64 5.19 14.93
C LEU A 432 -12.18 3.99 14.11
N THR A 433 -10.96 4.02 13.58
CA THR A 433 -10.31 2.87 12.96
C THR A 433 -9.02 2.52 13.70
N VAL A 434 -8.63 1.25 13.62
CA VAL A 434 -7.45 0.75 14.33
C VAL A 434 -6.56 -0.02 13.36
N TYR A 435 -5.33 0.41 13.22
CA TYR A 435 -4.30 -0.18 12.37
C TYR A 435 -3.03 -0.41 13.19
N ALA A 436 -3.09 -1.38 14.09
CA ALA A 436 -2.01 -1.67 15.03
C ALA A 436 -0.87 -2.47 14.37
N SER A 437 -0.39 -2.01 13.21
CA SER A 437 0.56 -2.73 12.37
C SER A 437 1.91 -2.93 13.03
N TYR A 438 2.46 -4.15 12.85
CA TYR A 438 3.83 -4.50 13.18
C TYR A 438 4.77 -4.22 12.00
N TYR A 439 4.35 -4.54 10.78
CA TYR A 439 5.10 -4.30 9.56
C TYR A 439 4.26 -3.51 8.56
N GLU A 440 4.54 -2.22 8.45
CA GLU A 440 3.81 -1.29 7.58
C GLU A 440 4.75 -0.22 7.03
N PRO A 441 5.36 -0.44 5.85
CA PRO A 441 6.30 0.52 5.27
C PRO A 441 5.76 1.94 5.15
N TRP A 442 4.48 2.10 4.76
CA TRP A 442 3.81 3.40 4.80
C TRP A 442 2.52 3.34 5.62
N GLY A 443 1.44 2.81 5.08
CA GLY A 443 0.12 2.73 5.68
C GLY A 443 -0.90 3.62 4.99
N TYR A 444 -1.43 3.15 3.86
CA TYR A 444 -2.53 3.85 3.19
C TYR A 444 -3.83 3.77 3.98
N THR A 445 -4.13 2.67 4.64
CA THR A 445 -5.38 2.52 5.40
C THR A 445 -5.57 3.57 6.50
N PRO A 446 -4.59 3.90 7.35
CA PRO A 446 -4.74 5.02 8.28
C PRO A 446 -4.81 6.39 7.57
N LEU A 447 -4.09 6.59 6.48
CA LEU A 447 -4.16 7.82 5.70
C LEU A 447 -5.55 8.02 5.07
N GLU A 448 -6.11 6.97 4.47
CA GLU A 448 -7.47 6.96 3.93
C GLU A 448 -8.52 7.24 5.02
N SER A 449 -8.34 6.63 6.19
CA SER A 449 -9.23 6.86 7.32
C SER A 449 -9.32 8.35 7.69
N VAL A 450 -8.18 9.00 7.90
CA VAL A 450 -8.17 10.44 8.25
C VAL A 450 -8.66 11.32 7.11
N ALA A 451 -8.43 10.93 5.85
CA ALA A 451 -8.99 11.62 4.68
C ALA A 451 -10.52 11.59 4.66
N PHE A 452 -11.13 10.51 5.15
CA PHE A 452 -12.59 10.39 5.36
C PHE A 452 -13.06 10.94 6.70
N HIS A 453 -12.27 11.76 7.36
CA HIS A 453 -12.55 12.37 8.66
C HIS A 453 -12.81 11.33 9.77
N VAL A 454 -12.19 10.18 9.68
CA VAL A 454 -12.28 9.14 10.71
C VAL A 454 -10.95 9.09 11.47
N PRO A 455 -10.93 9.44 12.75
CA PRO A 455 -9.74 9.31 13.58
C PRO A 455 -9.22 7.87 13.58
N CYS A 456 -7.92 7.70 13.72
CA CYS A 456 -7.36 6.36 13.72
C CYS A 456 -6.31 6.16 14.81
N ILE A 457 -6.11 4.88 15.15
CA ILE A 457 -5.00 4.41 15.97
C ILE A 457 -4.04 3.68 15.05
N THR A 458 -2.79 4.07 15.04
CA THR A 458 -1.70 3.41 14.31
C THR A 458 -0.49 3.23 15.22
N THR A 459 0.63 2.77 14.70
CA THR A 459 1.85 2.53 15.48
C THR A 459 3.05 3.31 14.95
N ASN A 460 4.09 3.42 15.78
CA ASN A 460 5.39 3.94 15.38
C ASN A 460 6.16 3.02 14.40
N LEU A 461 5.68 1.80 14.16
CA LEU A 461 6.23 0.87 13.15
C LEU A 461 5.54 1.02 11.79
N SER A 462 4.59 1.94 11.69
CA SER A 462 4.00 2.39 10.43
C SER A 462 4.71 3.67 9.95
N GLY A 463 5.07 3.74 8.67
CA GLY A 463 5.64 4.95 8.08
C GLY A 463 4.75 6.17 8.24
N PHE A 464 3.43 6.00 8.05
CA PHE A 464 2.43 7.04 8.29
C PHE A 464 2.42 7.48 9.76
N GLY A 465 2.48 6.55 10.72
CA GLY A 465 2.49 6.88 12.15
C GLY A 465 3.71 7.71 12.53
N LEU A 466 4.91 7.32 12.08
CA LEU A 466 6.12 8.13 12.31
C LEU A 466 6.03 9.51 11.65
N TRP A 467 5.49 9.58 10.44
CA TRP A 467 5.30 10.86 9.75
C TRP A 467 4.33 11.78 10.53
N VAL A 468 3.25 11.24 11.09
CA VAL A 468 2.31 12.01 11.94
C VAL A 468 3.04 12.57 13.17
N ASN A 469 3.85 11.76 13.84
CA ASN A 469 4.65 12.24 14.98
C ASN A 469 5.59 13.39 14.58
N GLN A 470 6.22 13.28 13.42
CA GLN A 470 7.07 14.35 12.89
C GLN A 470 6.27 15.62 12.57
N LEU A 471 5.09 15.47 11.96
CA LEU A 471 4.20 16.58 11.63
C LEU A 471 3.73 17.33 12.88
N LEU A 472 3.38 16.58 13.93
CA LEU A 472 2.91 17.14 15.21
C LEU A 472 4.03 17.63 16.12
N GLY A 473 5.27 17.19 15.89
CA GLY A 473 6.40 17.45 16.79
C GLY A 473 6.31 16.73 18.15
N LYS A 474 5.44 15.72 18.26
CA LYS A 474 5.22 14.88 19.44
C LYS A 474 4.59 13.54 19.01
N ASP A 475 4.51 12.59 19.93
CA ASP A 475 3.70 11.39 19.69
C ASP A 475 2.22 11.76 19.57
N GLY A 476 1.57 11.30 18.49
CA GLY A 476 0.16 11.60 18.24
C GLY A 476 -0.74 10.96 19.28
N GLU A 477 -1.70 11.73 19.79
CA GLU A 477 -2.73 11.31 20.74
C GLU A 477 -4.10 11.22 20.06
N LEU A 478 -5.03 10.49 20.65
CA LEU A 478 -6.40 10.35 20.12
C LEU A 478 -7.06 11.71 19.84
N THR A 479 -6.84 12.67 20.72
CA THR A 479 -7.37 14.04 20.62
C THR A 479 -6.72 14.88 19.50
N ASP A 480 -5.65 14.39 18.88
CA ASP A 480 -5.03 15.00 17.70
C ASP A 480 -5.61 14.45 16.38
N GLY A 481 -6.48 13.44 16.45
CA GLY A 481 -7.09 12.78 15.30
C GLY A 481 -6.37 11.51 14.85
N VAL A 482 -5.11 11.32 15.24
CA VAL A 482 -4.32 10.10 15.04
C VAL A 482 -3.57 9.80 16.33
N GLN A 483 -3.86 8.64 16.92
CA GLN A 483 -3.06 8.12 18.01
C GLN A 483 -1.97 7.20 17.47
N VAL A 484 -0.72 7.49 17.82
CA VAL A 484 0.44 6.68 17.46
C VAL A 484 0.90 5.89 18.67
N VAL A 485 0.55 4.61 18.73
CA VAL A 485 0.92 3.74 19.84
C VAL A 485 2.35 3.23 19.65
N ARG A 486 3.15 3.26 20.70
CA ARG A 486 4.49 2.68 20.68
C ARG A 486 4.39 1.16 20.66
N ARG A 487 4.74 0.56 19.53
CA ARG A 487 4.84 -0.89 19.33
C ARG A 487 6.31 -1.31 19.23
N THR A 488 6.65 -2.45 19.84
CA THR A 488 7.95 -3.12 19.74
C THR A 488 7.72 -4.60 19.41
N ASP A 489 8.79 -5.38 19.32
CA ASP A 489 8.67 -6.84 19.09
C ASP A 489 7.98 -7.57 20.25
N TYR A 490 7.97 -7.00 21.47
CA TYR A 490 7.61 -7.72 22.69
C TYR A 490 6.50 -7.09 23.55
N ASN A 491 5.96 -5.93 23.16
CA ASN A 491 4.98 -5.21 23.98
C ASN A 491 3.51 -5.35 23.51
N SER A 492 3.17 -6.50 22.94
CA SER A 492 1.81 -6.73 22.38
C SER A 492 0.70 -6.50 23.41
N SER A 493 0.93 -6.84 24.68
CA SER A 493 -0.07 -6.67 25.73
C SER A 493 -0.35 -5.18 26.01
N GLU A 494 0.71 -4.37 26.12
CA GLU A 494 0.61 -2.93 26.34
C GLU A 494 -0.07 -2.22 25.17
N VAL A 495 0.19 -2.66 23.94
CA VAL A 495 -0.46 -2.12 22.74
C VAL A 495 -1.96 -2.45 22.75
N ALA A 496 -2.34 -3.68 23.09
CA ALA A 496 -3.74 -4.06 23.21
C ALA A 496 -4.47 -3.25 24.28
N ASP A 497 -3.82 -3.00 25.44
CA ASP A 497 -4.38 -2.12 26.47
C ASP A 497 -4.51 -0.67 26.00
N ALA A 498 -3.50 -0.13 25.31
CA ALA A 498 -3.59 1.22 24.77
C ALA A 498 -4.74 1.38 23.77
N ILE A 499 -4.99 0.39 22.93
CA ILE A 499 -6.14 0.38 22.00
C ILE A 499 -7.46 0.32 22.79
N LYS A 500 -7.57 -0.59 23.77
CA LYS A 500 -8.76 -0.70 24.65
C LYS A 500 -9.05 0.63 25.34
N ASP A 501 -8.03 1.27 25.90
CA ASP A 501 -8.16 2.54 26.63
C ASP A 501 -8.57 3.67 25.67
N ALA A 502 -8.03 3.73 24.47
CA ALA A 502 -8.42 4.70 23.44
C ALA A 502 -9.88 4.51 22.99
N VAL A 503 -10.32 3.27 22.77
CA VAL A 503 -11.72 2.96 22.44
C VAL A 503 -12.64 3.38 23.59
N THR A 504 -12.25 3.11 24.83
CA THR A 504 -13.01 3.51 26.02
C THR A 504 -13.11 5.03 26.14
N ALA A 505 -12.01 5.74 25.95
CA ALA A 505 -11.97 7.20 25.95
C ALA A 505 -12.84 7.81 24.85
N TYR A 506 -12.75 7.28 23.62
CA TYR A 506 -13.56 7.77 22.51
C TYR A 506 -15.06 7.54 22.75
N ALA A 507 -15.44 6.42 23.36
CA ALA A 507 -16.82 6.14 23.71
C ALA A 507 -17.42 7.14 24.70
N ALA A 508 -16.59 7.80 25.51
CA ALA A 508 -17.00 8.80 26.48
C ALA A 508 -17.07 10.23 25.94
N PHE A 509 -16.55 10.49 24.73
CA PHE A 509 -16.58 11.83 24.14
C PHE A 509 -18.01 12.27 23.80
N THR A 510 -18.27 13.53 24.04
CA THR A 510 -19.48 14.20 23.54
C THR A 510 -19.46 14.28 22.01
N PRO A 511 -20.62 14.45 21.36
CA PRO A 511 -20.67 14.64 19.90
C PRO A 511 -19.80 15.80 19.42
N GLN A 512 -19.67 16.87 20.17
CA GLN A 512 -18.85 18.04 19.85
C GLN A 512 -17.35 17.74 19.94
N GLU A 513 -16.92 16.99 20.95
CA GLU A 513 -15.53 16.54 21.08
C GLU A 513 -15.16 15.59 19.96
N ALA A 514 -16.02 14.61 19.66
CA ALA A 514 -15.81 13.67 18.56
C ALA A 514 -15.71 14.40 17.20
N GLU A 515 -16.58 15.40 16.94
CA GLU A 515 -16.53 16.19 15.71
C GLU A 515 -15.23 17.00 15.61
N LYS A 516 -14.76 17.59 16.70
CA LYS A 516 -13.47 18.31 16.74
C LYS A 516 -12.30 17.40 16.41
N ILE A 517 -12.29 16.17 16.94
CA ILE A 517 -11.25 15.18 16.67
C ILE A 517 -11.29 14.75 15.19
N ARG A 518 -12.48 14.57 14.63
CA ARG A 518 -12.68 14.25 13.20
C ARG A 518 -12.14 15.35 12.28
N HIS A 519 -12.33 16.61 12.64
CA HIS A 519 -11.74 17.73 11.90
C HIS A 519 -10.22 17.71 11.95
N LYS A 520 -9.62 17.45 13.12
CA LYS A 520 -8.17 17.33 13.24
C LYS A 520 -7.61 16.16 12.41
N ALA A 521 -8.31 15.01 12.37
CA ALA A 521 -7.93 13.90 11.50
C ALA A 521 -7.93 14.33 10.03
N ALA A 522 -8.96 15.01 9.58
CA ALA A 522 -9.04 15.56 8.22
C ALA A 522 -7.89 16.54 7.93
N ASP A 523 -7.56 17.41 8.87
CA ASP A 523 -6.46 18.39 8.73
C ASP A 523 -5.10 17.69 8.54
N ILE A 524 -4.84 16.59 9.25
CA ILE A 524 -3.63 15.78 9.04
C ILE A 524 -3.54 15.29 7.59
N SER A 525 -4.66 14.81 7.03
CA SER A 525 -4.68 14.31 5.65
C SER A 525 -4.32 15.36 4.61
N GLU A 526 -4.65 16.65 4.87
CA GLU A 526 -4.30 17.76 3.98
C GLU A 526 -2.79 17.88 3.73
N HIS A 527 -1.99 17.58 4.76
CA HIS A 527 -0.54 17.63 4.70
C HIS A 527 0.08 16.47 3.92
N ALA A 528 -0.67 15.38 3.69
CA ALA A 528 -0.24 14.21 2.93
C ALA A 528 -0.62 14.24 1.44
N LEU A 529 -1.16 15.34 0.93
CA LEU A 529 -1.50 15.46 -0.48
C LEU A 529 -0.24 15.49 -1.37
N TRP A 530 -0.33 14.94 -2.57
CA TRP A 530 0.77 14.92 -3.53
C TRP A 530 1.37 16.30 -3.80
N LYS A 531 0.57 17.38 -3.81
CA LYS A 531 1.08 18.76 -3.95
C LYS A 531 2.14 19.13 -2.90
N HIS A 532 2.16 18.44 -1.74
CA HIS A 532 3.16 18.64 -0.69
C HIS A 532 4.31 17.64 -0.78
N PHE A 533 4.02 16.37 -1.10
CA PHE A 533 5.04 15.32 -1.12
C PHE A 533 5.83 15.25 -2.42
N ILE A 534 5.31 15.78 -3.52
CA ILE A 534 6.01 15.78 -4.82
C ILE A 534 7.38 16.49 -4.75
N ARG A 535 7.59 17.41 -3.82
CA ARG A 535 8.86 18.10 -3.62
C ARG A 535 10.03 17.15 -3.33
N TYR A 536 9.78 16.03 -2.63
CA TYR A 536 10.81 15.03 -2.32
C TYR A 536 11.22 14.25 -3.57
N TYR A 537 10.29 14.03 -4.49
CA TYR A 537 10.59 13.46 -5.80
C TYR A 537 11.50 14.39 -6.62
N TYR A 538 11.22 15.68 -6.63
CA TYR A 538 12.10 16.66 -7.31
C TYR A 538 13.49 16.71 -6.65
N GLN A 539 13.59 16.53 -5.35
CA GLN A 539 14.87 16.40 -4.66
C GLN A 539 15.63 15.14 -5.13
N ALA A 540 14.95 14.01 -5.27
CA ALA A 540 15.54 12.78 -5.77
C ALA A 540 15.97 12.90 -7.24
N TYR A 541 15.16 13.57 -8.09
CA TYR A 541 15.51 13.84 -9.49
C TYR A 541 16.76 14.71 -9.58
N ASP A 542 16.86 15.78 -8.79
CA ASP A 542 18.03 16.66 -8.76
C ASP A 542 19.30 15.89 -8.36
N ILE A 543 19.24 15.06 -7.32
CA ILE A 543 20.35 14.22 -6.88
C ILE A 543 20.78 13.26 -7.97
N ALA A 544 19.83 12.55 -8.59
CA ALA A 544 20.11 11.57 -9.63
C ALA A 544 20.76 12.21 -10.85
N LEU A 545 20.23 13.33 -11.32
CA LEU A 545 20.76 14.05 -12.49
C LEU A 545 22.18 14.55 -12.25
N HIS A 546 22.49 15.07 -11.05
CA HIS A 546 23.85 15.48 -10.70
C HIS A 546 24.80 14.28 -10.66
N LYS A 547 24.41 13.16 -10.03
CA LYS A 547 25.26 11.97 -9.94
C LYS A 547 25.49 11.33 -11.32
N ALA A 548 24.47 11.30 -12.18
CA ALA A 548 24.60 10.81 -13.55
C ALA A 548 25.62 11.65 -14.36
N LYS A 549 25.58 12.97 -14.19
CA LYS A 549 26.55 13.88 -14.82
C LYS A 549 27.97 13.63 -14.30
N GLN A 550 28.15 13.51 -13.00
CA GLN A 550 29.44 13.17 -12.38
C GLN A 550 29.97 11.81 -12.85
N ARG A 551 29.09 10.80 -12.96
CA ARG A 551 29.46 9.45 -13.47
C ARG A 551 30.00 9.50 -14.89
N ARG A 552 29.55 10.43 -15.73
CA ARG A 552 30.07 10.67 -17.09
C ARG A 552 31.31 11.54 -17.14
N GLY A 553 31.76 12.13 -16.01
CA GLY A 553 32.91 13.03 -15.95
C GLY A 553 32.63 14.45 -16.45
N GLU A 554 31.38 14.88 -16.41
CA GLU A 554 30.90 16.22 -16.83
C GLU A 554 30.73 17.17 -15.67
#